data_55e5249ae9edcff47613503bf98b0e41
#
_entry.id   55e5249ae9edcff47613503bf98b0e41
#
_cell.length_a   1.000
_cell.length_b   1.000
_cell.length_c   1.000
_cell.angle_alpha   90.00
_cell.angle_beta   90.00
_cell.angle_gamma   90.00
#
_symmetry.space_group_name_H-M   'P 1'
#
loop_
_entity.id
_entity.type
_entity.pdbx_description
1 polymer ?
#
loop_
_entity_poly.entity_id
_entity_poly.type
_entity_poly.pdbx_seq_one_letter_code
_entity_poly.pdbx_strand_id
1 'polypeptide(L)'
;MLLVDTNVLVDVLEDDPEWADWSIGQLRAQSKIHRLAINPVIYSELSLTFSTVEALDRAVADLGLTMIEIPRPALFLAGKAFIRYRRQGGKKNNVLADFFIGAHAAVSGHPILTRDTGRYVSSFSGVRLITPGLST
;
A
#
# COMPACT_ATOMS: atom_id res chain seq x y z
N MET A 1 0.42 13.21 0.72
CA MET A 1 -0.46 12.07 0.38
C MET A 1 -0.12 10.88 1.25
N LEU A 2 -1.09 10.04 1.53
CA LEU A 2 -0.92 8.78 2.24
C LEU A 2 -1.21 7.64 1.28
N LEU A 3 -0.22 6.77 1.03
CA LEU A 3 -0.45 5.55 0.25
C LEU A 3 -1.18 4.53 1.12
N VAL A 4 -2.26 3.97 0.58
CA VAL A 4 -3.06 2.97 1.27
C VAL A 4 -2.74 1.61 0.70
N ASP A 5 -2.18 0.73 1.53
CA ASP A 5 -1.82 -0.61 1.09
C ASP A 5 -3.05 -1.44 0.77
N THR A 6 -2.90 -2.35 -0.15
CA THR A 6 -3.98 -3.19 -0.65
C THR A 6 -4.71 -3.93 0.48
N ASN A 7 -4.00 -4.42 1.50
CA ASN A 7 -4.63 -5.18 2.58
C ASN A 7 -5.68 -4.38 3.34
N VAL A 8 -5.46 -3.08 3.54
CA VAL A 8 -6.43 -2.21 4.21
C VAL A 8 -7.70 -2.07 3.38
N LEU A 9 -7.53 -1.89 2.06
CA LEU A 9 -8.67 -1.72 1.15
C LEU A 9 -9.48 -3.00 1.01
N VAL A 10 -8.82 -4.13 0.89
CA VAL A 10 -9.48 -5.44 0.79
C VAL A 10 -10.25 -5.75 2.08
N ASP A 11 -9.70 -5.41 3.25
CA ASP A 11 -10.41 -5.58 4.52
C ASP A 11 -11.78 -4.91 4.49
N VAL A 12 -11.84 -3.68 3.96
CA VAL A 12 -13.09 -2.91 3.88
C VAL A 12 -14.02 -3.49 2.81
N LEU A 13 -13.47 -3.79 1.63
CA LEU A 13 -14.26 -4.26 0.49
C LEU A 13 -14.87 -5.64 0.72
N GLU A 14 -14.17 -6.51 1.46
CA GLU A 14 -14.63 -7.86 1.75
C GLU A 14 -15.25 -7.99 3.15
N ASP A 15 -15.37 -6.89 3.88
CA ASP A 15 -15.91 -6.86 5.25
C ASP A 15 -15.21 -7.91 6.13
N ASP A 16 -13.87 -7.84 6.18
CA ASP A 16 -13.08 -8.78 6.94
C ASP A 16 -13.51 -8.81 8.41
N PRO A 17 -13.83 -9.99 8.98
CA PRO A 17 -14.39 -10.06 10.34
C PRO A 17 -13.41 -9.62 11.43
N GLU A 18 -12.11 -9.65 11.15
CA GLU A 18 -11.11 -9.22 12.13
C GLU A 18 -10.67 -7.77 11.92
N TRP A 19 -10.50 -7.34 10.67
CA TRP A 19 -9.79 -6.11 10.35
C TRP A 19 -10.64 -5.00 9.75
N ALA A 20 -11.87 -5.27 9.29
CA ALA A 20 -12.68 -4.26 8.62
C ALA A 20 -12.88 -3.02 9.46
N ASP A 21 -13.18 -3.17 10.75
CA ASP A 21 -13.45 -2.03 11.63
C ASP A 21 -12.21 -1.16 11.81
N TRP A 22 -11.05 -1.77 12.03
CA TRP A 22 -9.80 -1.02 12.14
C TRP A 22 -9.50 -0.28 10.84
N SER A 23 -9.60 -0.97 9.70
CA SER A 23 -9.28 -0.40 8.39
C SER A 23 -10.22 0.74 8.02
N ILE A 24 -11.53 0.58 8.25
CA ILE A 24 -12.51 1.66 8.02
C ILE A 24 -12.20 2.85 8.92
N GLY A 25 -11.93 2.60 10.20
CA GLY A 25 -11.61 3.66 11.16
C GLY A 25 -10.38 4.45 10.75
N GLN A 26 -9.34 3.77 10.26
CA GLN A 26 -8.13 4.41 9.80
C GLN A 26 -8.36 5.22 8.52
N LEU A 27 -9.10 4.67 7.56
CA LEU A 27 -9.41 5.42 6.33
C LEU A 27 -10.15 6.72 6.66
N ARG A 28 -11.13 6.66 7.56
CA ARG A 28 -11.87 7.84 7.99
C ARG A 28 -10.99 8.86 8.71
N ALA A 29 -10.21 8.40 9.69
CA ALA A 29 -9.34 9.27 10.47
C ALA A 29 -8.25 9.93 9.61
N GLN A 30 -7.59 9.14 8.78
CA GLN A 30 -6.48 9.61 7.97
C GLN A 30 -6.94 10.51 6.81
N SER A 31 -8.16 10.32 6.30
CA SER A 31 -8.70 11.17 5.23
C SER A 31 -8.90 12.62 5.69
N LYS A 32 -8.95 12.87 6.99
CA LYS A 32 -9.09 14.23 7.53
C LYS A 32 -7.79 15.02 7.50
N ILE A 33 -6.65 14.33 7.42
CA ILE A 33 -5.33 14.97 7.47
C ILE A 33 -4.46 14.67 6.25
N HIS A 34 -4.83 13.67 5.46
CA HIS A 34 -4.10 13.27 4.25
C HIS A 34 -5.06 13.11 3.08
N ARG A 35 -4.54 13.33 1.88
CA ARG A 35 -5.18 12.82 0.68
C ARG A 35 -4.81 11.34 0.56
N LEU A 36 -5.82 10.48 0.50
CA LEU A 36 -5.61 9.03 0.36
C LEU A 36 -5.27 8.70 -1.09
N ALA A 37 -4.25 7.88 -1.30
CA ALA A 37 -3.76 7.57 -2.64
C ALA A 37 -3.49 6.08 -2.81
N ILE A 38 -3.62 5.63 -4.05
CA ILE A 38 -3.15 4.33 -4.51
C ILE A 38 -2.26 4.54 -5.72
N ASN A 39 -1.52 3.52 -6.12
CA ASN A 39 -0.68 3.56 -7.29
C ASN A 39 -1.05 2.39 -8.23
N PRO A 40 -0.43 2.30 -9.44
CA PRO A 40 -0.76 1.23 -10.38
C PRO A 40 -0.60 -0.18 -9.85
N VAL A 41 0.36 -0.42 -8.95
CA VAL A 41 0.57 -1.74 -8.35
C VAL A 41 -0.57 -2.10 -7.41
N ILE A 42 -0.95 -1.16 -6.53
CA ILE A 42 -2.09 -1.36 -5.63
C ILE A 42 -3.37 -1.56 -6.44
N TYR A 43 -3.58 -0.76 -7.48
CA TYR A 43 -4.72 -0.91 -8.37
C TYR A 43 -4.76 -2.30 -8.99
N SER A 44 -3.61 -2.78 -9.47
CA SER A 44 -3.49 -4.11 -10.05
C SER A 44 -3.86 -5.21 -9.04
N GLU A 45 -3.41 -5.08 -7.80
CA GLU A 45 -3.76 -6.03 -6.75
C GLU A 45 -5.26 -6.00 -6.44
N LEU A 46 -5.86 -4.82 -6.42
CA LEU A 46 -7.30 -4.66 -6.19
C LEU A 46 -8.12 -5.30 -7.32
N SER A 47 -7.59 -5.35 -8.54
CA SER A 47 -8.29 -5.94 -9.68
C SER A 47 -8.62 -7.41 -9.47
N LEU A 48 -7.91 -8.09 -8.57
CA LEU A 48 -8.20 -9.49 -8.24
C LEU A 48 -9.54 -9.65 -7.53
N THR A 49 -10.06 -8.57 -6.93
CA THR A 49 -11.32 -8.58 -6.17
C THR A 49 -12.52 -8.17 -7.04
N PHE A 50 -12.28 -7.57 -8.19
CA PHE A 50 -13.35 -7.02 -9.05
C PHE A 50 -13.39 -7.72 -10.40
N SER A 51 -14.61 -7.82 -10.98
CA SER A 51 -14.81 -8.46 -12.29
C SER A 51 -14.62 -7.48 -13.45
N THR A 52 -14.77 -6.18 -13.22
CA THR A 52 -14.70 -5.18 -14.30
C THR A 52 -13.93 -3.95 -13.85
N VAL A 53 -13.36 -3.24 -14.82
CA VAL A 53 -12.67 -1.97 -14.60
C VAL A 53 -13.64 -0.94 -14.00
N GLU A 54 -14.86 -0.91 -14.51
CA GLU A 54 -15.87 0.06 -14.08
C GLU A 54 -16.22 -0.13 -12.61
N ALA A 55 -16.33 -1.37 -12.15
CA ALA A 55 -16.61 -1.66 -10.74
C ALA A 55 -15.46 -1.25 -9.84
N LEU A 56 -14.23 -1.53 -10.24
CA LEU A 56 -13.04 -1.13 -9.50
C LEU A 56 -12.92 0.41 -9.44
N ASP A 57 -13.09 1.07 -10.57
CA ASP A 57 -12.99 2.55 -10.62
C ASP A 57 -14.05 3.20 -9.75
N ARG A 58 -15.25 2.63 -9.70
CA ARG A 58 -16.32 3.13 -8.81
C ARG A 58 -15.93 2.97 -7.35
N ALA A 59 -15.36 1.83 -6.97
CA ALA A 59 -14.90 1.60 -5.59
C ALA A 59 -13.78 2.58 -5.21
N VAL A 60 -12.84 2.82 -6.11
CA VAL A 60 -11.75 3.78 -5.91
C VAL A 60 -12.33 5.18 -5.65
N ALA A 61 -13.31 5.59 -6.47
CA ALA A 61 -13.97 6.88 -6.31
C ALA A 61 -14.76 6.95 -4.99
N ASP A 62 -15.52 5.93 -4.68
CA ASP A 62 -16.37 5.88 -3.48
C ASP A 62 -15.52 5.94 -2.19
N LEU A 63 -14.33 5.34 -2.20
CA LEU A 63 -13.42 5.38 -1.08
C LEU A 63 -12.59 6.68 -1.01
N GLY A 64 -12.77 7.57 -1.97
CA GLY A 64 -12.04 8.84 -2.00
C GLY A 64 -10.56 8.69 -2.29
N LEU A 65 -10.17 7.66 -3.04
CA LEU A 65 -8.78 7.39 -3.36
C LEU A 65 -8.36 8.12 -4.64
N THR A 66 -7.16 8.68 -4.63
CA THR A 66 -6.53 9.27 -5.82
C THR A 66 -5.49 8.30 -6.37
N MET A 67 -5.58 8.00 -7.65
CA MET A 67 -4.57 7.19 -8.33
C MET A 67 -3.39 8.08 -8.69
N ILE A 68 -2.19 7.72 -8.24
CA ILE A 68 -0.96 8.45 -8.56
C ILE A 68 0.04 7.52 -9.23
N GLU A 69 0.86 8.09 -10.12
CA GLU A 69 1.87 7.32 -10.83
C GLU A 69 3.08 7.05 -9.94
N ILE A 70 3.75 5.93 -10.18
CA ILE A 70 5.02 5.62 -9.54
C ILE A 70 6.12 6.33 -10.31
N PRO A 71 6.87 7.25 -9.68
CA PRO A 71 7.94 7.95 -10.40
C PRO A 71 9.06 6.99 -10.81
N ARG A 72 9.71 7.31 -11.92
CA ARG A 72 10.78 6.44 -12.47
C ARG A 72 11.88 6.14 -11.45
N PRO A 73 12.36 7.11 -10.64
CA PRO A 73 13.34 6.78 -9.60
C PRO A 73 12.88 5.73 -8.61
N ALA A 74 11.58 5.68 -8.30
CA ALA A 74 11.02 4.67 -7.41
C ALA A 74 11.03 3.29 -8.07
N LEU A 75 10.74 3.22 -9.36
CA LEU A 75 10.81 1.97 -10.11
C LEU A 75 12.23 1.40 -10.08
N PHE A 76 13.21 2.25 -10.31
CA PHE A 76 14.63 1.86 -10.25
C PHE A 76 15.01 1.38 -8.84
N LEU A 77 14.63 2.14 -7.82
CA LEU A 77 14.90 1.78 -6.42
C LEU A 77 14.26 0.43 -6.06
N ALA A 78 13.04 0.18 -6.51
CA ALA A 78 12.35 -1.07 -6.24
C ALA A 78 13.14 -2.27 -6.76
N GLY A 79 13.66 -2.18 -7.99
CA GLY A 79 14.48 -3.22 -8.58
C GLY A 79 15.76 -3.45 -7.80
N LYS A 80 16.46 -2.38 -7.40
CA LYS A 80 17.69 -2.49 -6.62
C LYS A 80 17.44 -3.08 -5.23
N ALA A 81 16.37 -2.67 -4.58
CA ALA A 81 16.00 -3.22 -3.27
C ALA A 81 15.65 -4.70 -3.35
N PHE A 82 14.96 -5.11 -4.42
CA PHE A 82 14.62 -6.51 -4.64
C PHE A 82 15.88 -7.37 -4.85
N ILE A 83 16.83 -6.90 -5.65
CA ILE A 83 18.11 -7.61 -5.85
C ILE A 83 18.86 -7.77 -4.53
N ARG A 84 18.89 -6.70 -3.72
CA ARG A 84 19.53 -6.75 -2.38
C ARG A 84 18.85 -7.77 -1.48
N TYR A 85 17.51 -7.79 -1.49
CA TYR A 85 16.73 -8.77 -0.73
C TYR A 85 17.09 -10.20 -1.12
N ARG A 86 17.19 -10.48 -2.43
CA ARG A 86 17.56 -11.81 -2.93
C ARG A 86 18.99 -12.19 -2.53
N ARG A 87 19.93 -11.25 -2.61
CA ARG A 87 21.34 -11.48 -2.23
C ARG A 87 21.52 -11.74 -0.74
N GLN A 88 20.63 -11.21 0.09
CA GLN A 88 20.65 -11.41 1.54
C GLN A 88 19.89 -12.67 1.97
N GLY A 89 19.57 -13.56 1.03
CA GLY A 89 18.91 -14.82 1.30
C GLY A 89 17.39 -14.79 1.23
N GLY A 90 16.82 -13.72 0.73
CA GLY A 90 15.36 -13.63 0.53
C GLY A 90 14.88 -14.68 -0.46
N LYS A 91 13.90 -15.49 -0.04
CA LYS A 91 13.43 -16.64 -0.81
C LYS A 91 12.06 -16.45 -1.44
N LYS A 92 11.30 -15.42 -1.00
CA LYS A 92 9.98 -15.17 -1.54
C LYS A 92 10.08 -14.55 -2.92
N ASN A 93 9.32 -15.09 -3.87
CA ASN A 93 9.28 -14.57 -5.24
C ASN A 93 8.13 -13.60 -5.49
N ASN A 94 7.14 -13.58 -4.59
CA ASN A 94 5.90 -12.82 -4.75
C ASN A 94 5.89 -11.49 -3.99
N VAL A 95 7.08 -10.95 -3.63
CA VAL A 95 7.16 -9.72 -2.85
C VAL A 95 7.48 -8.48 -3.68
N LEU A 96 7.63 -8.62 -5.00
CA LEU A 96 8.04 -7.50 -5.86
C LEU A 96 7.05 -6.33 -5.78
N ALA A 97 5.75 -6.62 -5.66
CA ALA A 97 4.73 -5.60 -5.47
C ALA A 97 5.03 -4.72 -4.24
N ASP A 98 5.44 -5.34 -3.13
CA ASP A 98 5.79 -4.62 -1.90
C ASP A 98 6.98 -3.69 -2.11
N PHE A 99 7.94 -4.09 -2.94
CA PHE A 99 9.10 -3.25 -3.25
C PHE A 99 8.69 -2.03 -4.07
N PHE A 100 7.74 -2.16 -5.00
CA PHE A 100 7.22 -1.01 -5.73
C PHE A 100 6.49 -0.03 -4.81
N ILE A 101 5.67 -0.55 -3.91
CA ILE A 101 4.92 0.30 -2.98
C ILE A 101 5.88 1.00 -2.01
N GLY A 102 6.81 0.25 -1.42
CA GLY A 102 7.79 0.81 -0.48
C GLY A 102 8.71 1.84 -1.12
N ALA A 103 9.21 1.56 -2.33
CA ALA A 103 10.07 2.48 -3.06
C ALA A 103 9.33 3.76 -3.45
N HIS A 104 8.06 3.63 -3.86
CA HIS A 104 7.24 4.80 -4.17
C HIS A 104 7.12 5.71 -2.95
N ALA A 105 6.79 5.13 -1.81
CA ALA A 105 6.67 5.88 -0.55
C ALA A 105 8.01 6.54 -0.18
N ALA A 106 9.12 5.81 -0.30
CA ALA A 106 10.43 6.32 0.07
C ALA A 106 10.86 7.50 -0.80
N VAL A 107 10.74 7.37 -2.12
CA VAL A 107 11.17 8.40 -3.07
C VAL A 107 10.31 9.66 -2.96
N SER A 108 8.99 9.49 -2.80
CA SER A 108 8.06 10.61 -2.79
C SER A 108 7.76 11.16 -1.39
N GLY A 109 8.31 10.56 -0.35
CA GLY A 109 8.09 11.01 1.02
C GLY A 109 6.66 10.77 1.51
N HIS A 110 5.98 9.75 1.01
CA HIS A 110 4.62 9.42 1.43
C HIS A 110 4.64 8.38 2.55
N PRO A 111 3.89 8.57 3.63
CA PRO A 111 3.65 7.48 4.58
C PRO A 111 2.76 6.40 3.95
N ILE A 112 2.79 5.20 4.53
CA ILE A 112 1.97 4.07 4.09
C ILE A 112 1.02 3.68 5.22
N LEU A 113 -0.26 3.55 4.93
CA LEU A 113 -1.24 2.92 5.80
C LEU A 113 -1.31 1.44 5.45
N THR A 114 -0.93 0.58 6.38
CA THR A 114 -0.89 -0.87 6.18
C THR A 114 -1.15 -1.58 7.50
N ARG A 115 -1.75 -2.77 7.46
CA ARG A 115 -1.84 -3.58 8.67
C ARG A 115 -0.70 -4.58 8.82
N ASP A 116 0.18 -4.66 7.84
CA ASP A 116 1.33 -5.58 7.88
C ASP A 116 2.57 -4.81 8.34
N THR A 117 2.92 -4.95 9.62
CA THR A 117 4.01 -4.21 10.24
C THR A 117 5.39 -4.64 9.76
N GLY A 118 5.54 -5.87 9.25
CA GLY A 118 6.85 -6.38 8.83
C GLY A 118 7.19 -6.15 7.37
N ARG A 119 6.21 -5.76 6.57
CA ARG A 119 6.34 -5.76 5.10
C ARG A 119 7.41 -4.80 4.58
N TYR A 120 7.55 -3.62 5.18
CA TYR A 120 8.39 -2.54 4.65
C TYR A 120 9.61 -2.24 5.53
N VAL A 121 9.68 -2.76 6.74
CA VAL A 121 10.64 -2.33 7.76
C VAL A 121 12.09 -2.59 7.35
N SER A 122 12.39 -3.75 6.80
CA SER A 122 13.77 -4.14 6.51
C SER A 122 14.34 -3.46 5.25
N SER A 123 13.51 -3.19 4.26
CA SER A 123 13.97 -2.64 2.97
C SER A 123 13.74 -1.13 2.83
N PHE A 124 12.80 -0.59 3.60
CA PHE A 124 12.41 0.82 3.49
C PHE A 124 12.21 1.43 4.89
N SER A 125 13.24 1.33 5.73
CA SER A 125 13.19 1.73 7.14
C SER A 125 12.91 3.23 7.35
N GLY A 126 13.17 4.06 6.35
CA GLY A 126 12.89 5.50 6.44
C GLY A 126 11.44 5.87 6.14
N VAL A 127 10.63 4.94 5.67
CA VAL A 127 9.22 5.21 5.36
C VAL A 127 8.41 5.15 6.65
N ARG A 128 7.58 6.19 6.85
CA ARG A 128 6.67 6.22 8.00
C ARG A 128 5.49 5.29 7.73
N LEU A 129 5.22 4.40 8.67
CA LEU A 129 4.10 3.46 8.58
C LEU A 129 3.02 3.82 9.59
N ILE A 130 1.75 3.70 9.17
CA ILE A 130 0.60 3.78 10.05
C ILE A 130 0.03 2.37 10.12
N THR A 131 0.16 1.72 11.27
CA THR A 131 -0.12 0.30 11.45
C THR A 131 -0.85 0.04 12.76
N PRO A 132 -1.55 -1.11 12.87
CA PRO A 132 -2.17 -1.48 14.15
C PRO A 132 -1.09 -1.74 15.22
N GLY A 133 -1.38 -1.38 16.44
CA GLY A 133 -0.48 -1.61 17.57
C GLY A 133 0.69 -0.66 17.70
N LEU A 134 0.89 0.27 16.75
CA LEU A 134 1.90 1.33 16.83
C LEU A 134 1.21 2.68 16.99
N SER A 135 0.30 2.75 17.94
CA SER A 135 -0.57 3.90 18.13
C SER A 135 0.01 4.98 19.05
N THR A 136 1.23 4.86 19.41
CA THR A 136 1.87 5.84 20.30
C THR A 136 2.48 7.00 19.54
#